data_909092e986a6a8b29f892ec0667bde8d
#
_entry.id   909092e986a6a8b29f892ec0667bde8d
#
_cell.length_a   1.000
_cell.length_b   1.000
_cell.length_c   1.000
_cell.angle_alpha   90.00
_cell.angle_beta   90.00
_cell.angle_gamma   90.00
#
_symmetry.space_group_name_H-M   'P 1'
#
loop_
_entity.id
_entity.type
_entity.pdbx_description
1 polymer ?
#
loop_
_entity_poly.entity_id
_entity_poly.type
_entity_poly.pdbx_seq_one_letter_code
_entity_poly.pdbx_strand_id
1 'polypeptide(L)'
;MKSYLKMETHPLANPENVIKGDKYRITVLTEHLLRLEYSEDGEFIDAASQTVVNRDFPAAEFTVKDTGDELELRTKYLQLNYNKKAFSANGLSCKTTAVGISSVPAWHYGDPTQDLGGTARTLDQVNGACDLEPGIMSWFGSAVLDDSKSLLMTEDGWVTPRKKGVQDLYFFGYGWNFRLALKDFYHLCGKTPMLPRFALGNWWSRYWRYSEASYMKLMEDFDKENVPFSVAVIDMDWHRVDDVDPKYGSGWTGYSWNKRLFPDPERFLGKLHARGMK
;
A
#
# COMPACT_ATOMS: atom_id res chain seq x y z
N MET A 1 -15.95 -6.88 11.43
CA MET A 1 -14.57 -7.43 11.56
C MET A 1 -14.18 -7.53 13.04
N LYS A 2 -13.34 -8.49 13.45
CA LYS A 2 -12.83 -8.56 14.83
C LYS A 2 -11.93 -7.35 15.12
N SER A 3 -11.98 -6.83 16.34
CA SER A 3 -11.29 -5.57 16.71
C SER A 3 -9.77 -5.60 16.44
N TYR A 4 -9.12 -6.73 16.68
CA TYR A 4 -7.67 -6.88 16.47
C TYR A 4 -7.25 -6.92 14.99
N LEU A 5 -8.20 -7.01 14.07
CA LEU A 5 -7.97 -6.95 12.62
C LEU A 5 -8.25 -5.55 12.05
N LYS A 6 -8.82 -4.65 12.85
CA LYS A 6 -9.06 -3.27 12.41
C LYS A 6 -7.75 -2.49 12.48
N MET A 7 -7.43 -1.82 11.38
CA MET A 7 -6.33 -0.86 11.35
C MET A 7 -6.78 0.44 12.01
N GLU A 8 -5.94 1.02 12.85
CA GLU A 8 -6.15 2.38 13.35
C GLU A 8 -5.85 3.37 12.22
N THR A 9 -6.75 4.32 12.01
CA THR A 9 -6.64 5.33 10.95
C THR A 9 -6.96 6.71 11.48
N HIS A 10 -6.25 7.73 10.95
CA HIS A 10 -6.46 9.15 11.25
C HIS A 10 -6.66 9.91 9.93
N PRO A 11 -7.82 9.72 9.27
CA PRO A 11 -8.00 10.17 7.89
C PRO A 11 -8.27 11.68 7.76
N LEU A 12 -8.57 12.36 8.84
CA LEU A 12 -8.82 13.81 8.83
C LEU A 12 -7.51 14.58 8.91
N ALA A 13 -7.37 15.58 8.05
CA ALA A 13 -6.27 16.52 8.11
C ALA A 13 -6.57 17.64 9.12
N ASN A 14 -5.52 18.34 9.59
CA ASN A 14 -5.69 19.55 10.38
C ASN A 14 -6.46 20.59 9.54
N PRO A 15 -7.59 21.12 10.05
CA PRO A 15 -8.41 22.10 9.29
C PRO A 15 -7.65 23.37 8.88
N GLU A 16 -6.64 23.79 9.66
CA GLU A 16 -5.81 24.96 9.35
C GLU A 16 -4.95 24.77 8.10
N ASN A 17 -4.73 23.51 7.70
CA ASN A 17 -3.94 23.15 6.52
C ASN A 17 -4.77 23.03 5.24
N VAL A 18 -6.09 23.28 5.30
CA VAL A 18 -7.03 22.97 4.20
C VAL A 18 -7.48 24.25 3.49
N ILE A 19 -7.26 24.30 2.18
CA ILE A 19 -7.79 25.31 1.26
C ILE A 19 -8.88 24.62 0.41
N LYS A 20 -10.11 25.12 0.47
CA LYS A 20 -11.24 24.52 -0.22
C LYS A 20 -11.94 25.54 -1.12
N GLY A 21 -12.18 25.16 -2.38
CA GLY A 21 -13.09 25.81 -3.30
C GLY A 21 -14.30 24.91 -3.61
N ASP A 22 -15.08 25.27 -4.60
CA ASP A 22 -16.33 24.57 -4.94
C ASP A 22 -16.06 23.12 -5.39
N LYS A 23 -15.04 22.91 -6.25
CA LYS A 23 -14.72 21.63 -6.88
C LYS A 23 -13.32 21.13 -6.58
N TYR A 24 -12.56 21.82 -5.75
CA TYR A 24 -11.21 21.42 -5.39
C TYR A 24 -10.97 21.55 -3.88
N ARG A 25 -10.04 20.75 -3.41
CA ARG A 25 -9.48 20.85 -2.06
C ARG A 25 -7.97 20.63 -2.13
N ILE A 26 -7.21 21.53 -1.55
CA ILE A 26 -5.75 21.42 -1.41
C ILE A 26 -5.46 21.37 0.08
N THR A 27 -4.70 20.37 0.51
CA THR A 27 -4.28 20.22 1.90
C THR A 27 -2.77 20.26 1.97
N VAL A 28 -2.22 21.17 2.77
CA VAL A 28 -0.78 21.24 3.06
C VAL A 28 -0.48 20.31 4.22
N LEU A 29 -0.10 19.07 3.94
CA LEU A 29 0.21 18.10 4.99
C LEU A 29 1.54 18.43 5.67
N THR A 30 2.55 18.82 4.90
CA THR A 30 3.82 19.38 5.39
C THR A 30 4.32 20.45 4.43
N GLU A 31 5.41 21.13 4.76
CA GLU A 31 6.07 22.07 3.83
C GLU A 31 6.57 21.38 2.52
N HIS A 32 6.57 20.05 2.46
CA HIS A 32 7.03 19.22 1.34
C HIS A 32 5.95 18.34 0.72
N LEU A 33 4.78 18.22 1.36
CA LEU A 33 3.73 17.25 0.98
C LEU A 33 2.37 17.93 0.86
N LEU A 34 1.79 17.87 -0.32
CA LEU A 34 0.46 18.40 -0.61
C LEU A 34 -0.49 17.26 -0.99
N ARG A 35 -1.73 17.31 -0.50
CA ARG A 35 -2.85 16.55 -1.07
C ARG A 35 -3.62 17.45 -2.01
N LEU A 36 -3.89 16.96 -3.21
CA LEU A 36 -4.57 17.68 -4.28
C LEU A 36 -5.81 16.89 -4.67
N GLU A 37 -6.98 17.48 -4.47
CA GLU A 37 -8.25 16.82 -4.75
C GLU A 37 -9.09 17.64 -5.72
N TYR A 38 -9.73 16.95 -6.64
CA TYR A 38 -10.75 17.54 -7.52
C TYR A 38 -11.97 16.62 -7.59
N SER A 39 -13.16 17.21 -7.48
CA SER A 39 -14.44 16.51 -7.60
C SER A 39 -15.43 17.39 -8.33
N GLU A 40 -16.07 16.87 -9.37
CA GLU A 40 -16.99 17.64 -10.23
C GLU A 40 -18.22 18.14 -9.47
N ASP A 41 -18.63 17.43 -8.43
CA ASP A 41 -19.76 17.79 -7.56
C ASP A 41 -19.35 18.45 -6.24
N GLY A 42 -18.04 18.69 -6.02
CA GLY A 42 -17.53 19.33 -4.81
C GLY A 42 -17.58 18.44 -3.55
N GLU A 43 -17.88 17.17 -3.68
CA GLU A 43 -17.83 16.21 -2.57
C GLU A 43 -16.42 15.63 -2.43
N PHE A 44 -15.85 15.75 -1.25
CA PHE A 44 -14.50 15.28 -0.92
C PHE A 44 -14.56 14.14 0.12
N ILE A 45 -13.60 13.24 0.03
CA ILE A 45 -13.59 12.01 0.82
C ILE A 45 -12.62 12.15 1.99
N ASP A 46 -13.15 12.03 3.20
CA ASP A 46 -12.38 12.10 4.43
C ASP A 46 -12.10 10.72 5.07
N ALA A 47 -12.58 9.63 4.46
CA ALA A 47 -12.23 8.29 4.87
C ALA A 47 -10.78 7.96 4.53
N ALA A 48 -10.17 7.05 5.28
CA ALA A 48 -8.91 6.42 4.91
C ALA A 48 -9.08 5.58 3.65
N SER A 49 -8.03 5.39 2.90
CA SER A 49 -7.96 4.44 1.78
C SER A 49 -7.05 3.26 2.14
N GLN A 50 -6.99 2.25 1.27
CA GLN A 50 -6.02 1.16 1.41
C GLN A 50 -4.56 1.64 1.30
N THR A 51 -4.33 2.79 0.66
CA THR A 51 -3.00 3.39 0.50
C THR A 51 -2.71 4.43 1.57
N VAL A 52 -3.68 5.31 1.86
CA VAL A 52 -3.49 6.45 2.77
C VAL A 52 -4.39 6.30 3.99
N VAL A 53 -3.76 6.08 5.14
CA VAL A 53 -4.46 5.78 6.39
C VAL A 53 -4.42 6.94 7.39
N ASN A 54 -3.47 7.89 7.22
CA ASN A 54 -3.26 8.96 8.19
C ASN A 54 -2.97 10.29 7.49
N ARG A 55 -3.77 11.31 7.80
CA ARG A 55 -3.61 12.69 7.33
C ARG A 55 -3.47 13.67 8.49
N ASP A 56 -3.34 13.16 9.70
CA ASP A 56 -3.12 13.96 10.91
C ASP A 56 -1.65 14.42 10.99
N PHE A 57 -1.39 15.53 10.32
CA PHE A 57 -0.11 16.23 10.36
C PHE A 57 -0.27 17.55 11.14
N PRO A 58 0.78 18.05 11.78
CA PRO A 58 0.75 19.35 12.45
C PRO A 58 0.36 20.50 11.51
N ALA A 59 -0.01 21.65 12.08
CA ALA A 59 -0.18 22.88 11.31
C ALA A 59 1.10 23.20 10.53
N ALA A 60 0.94 23.47 9.22
CA ALA A 60 2.03 23.79 8.31
C ALA A 60 2.06 25.31 8.06
N GLU A 61 3.25 25.85 7.80
CA GLU A 61 3.42 27.24 7.39
C GLU A 61 3.30 27.36 5.86
N PHE A 62 2.36 28.15 5.40
CA PHE A 62 2.18 28.44 3.97
C PHE A 62 1.48 29.77 3.72
N THR A 63 1.57 30.27 2.50
CA THR A 63 0.86 31.44 2.04
C THR A 63 0.01 31.10 0.82
N VAL A 64 -1.13 31.76 0.71
CA VAL A 64 -2.04 31.61 -0.42
C VAL A 64 -2.29 32.99 -1.04
N LYS A 65 -2.12 33.07 -2.36
CA LYS A 65 -2.54 34.20 -3.17
C LYS A 65 -3.66 33.74 -4.10
N ASP A 66 -4.83 34.26 -3.86
CA ASP A 66 -6.04 33.97 -4.65
C ASP A 66 -6.41 35.20 -5.47
N THR A 67 -6.45 35.07 -6.81
CA THR A 67 -6.80 36.15 -7.76
C THR A 67 -8.19 35.97 -8.37
N GLY A 68 -9.01 35.06 -7.81
CA GLY A 68 -10.31 34.68 -8.38
C GLY A 68 -10.19 33.50 -9.33
N ASP A 69 -9.48 33.63 -10.43
CA ASP A 69 -9.31 32.59 -11.45
C ASP A 69 -8.12 31.66 -11.16
N GLU A 70 -7.14 32.11 -10.42
CA GLU A 70 -5.91 31.40 -10.12
C GLU A 70 -5.62 31.37 -8.62
N LEU A 71 -5.01 30.30 -8.19
CA LEU A 71 -4.51 30.10 -6.83
C LEU A 71 -3.03 29.77 -6.89
N GLU A 72 -2.23 30.59 -6.21
CA GLU A 72 -0.83 30.30 -5.92
C GLU A 72 -0.70 29.96 -4.43
N LEU A 73 -0.14 28.77 -4.13
CA LEU A 73 0.19 28.34 -2.78
C LEU A 73 1.69 28.19 -2.67
N ARG A 74 2.27 28.74 -1.61
CA ARG A 74 3.70 28.62 -1.31
C ARG A 74 3.91 28.13 0.10
N THR A 75 4.70 27.08 0.21
CA THR A 75 5.38 26.69 1.45
C THR A 75 6.86 27.13 1.38
N LYS A 76 7.64 26.79 2.36
CA LYS A 76 9.09 27.00 2.30
C LYS A 76 9.77 26.28 1.13
N TYR A 77 9.23 25.14 0.71
CA TYR A 77 9.86 24.22 -0.27
C TYR A 77 9.04 23.96 -1.53
N LEU A 78 7.78 24.39 -1.57
CA LEU A 78 6.88 24.16 -2.68
C LEU A 78 6.25 25.45 -3.17
N GLN A 79 6.03 25.51 -4.48
CA GLN A 79 5.16 26.50 -5.12
C GLN A 79 4.17 25.77 -6.02
N LEU A 80 2.90 25.81 -5.65
CA LEU A 80 1.79 25.30 -6.44
C LEU A 80 1.13 26.45 -7.20
N ASN A 81 0.82 26.24 -8.50
CA ASN A 81 -0.03 27.12 -9.28
C ASN A 81 -1.21 26.32 -9.82
N TYR A 82 -2.42 26.85 -9.65
CA TYR A 82 -3.65 26.15 -10.00
C TYR A 82 -4.73 27.11 -10.51
N ASN A 83 -5.37 26.75 -11.63
CA ASN A 83 -6.42 27.54 -12.29
C ASN A 83 -7.85 27.24 -11.78
N LYS A 84 -7.99 26.50 -10.68
CA LYS A 84 -9.25 26.13 -10.01
C LYS A 84 -10.26 25.33 -10.86
N LYS A 85 -9.83 24.80 -12.01
CA LYS A 85 -10.63 23.95 -12.91
C LYS A 85 -10.23 22.48 -12.77
N ALA A 86 -10.88 21.60 -13.53
CA ALA A 86 -10.46 20.20 -13.62
C ALA A 86 -8.96 20.10 -13.88
N PHE A 87 -8.28 19.19 -13.20
CA PHE A 87 -6.83 19.05 -13.30
C PHE A 87 -6.39 18.80 -14.74
N SER A 88 -5.44 19.60 -15.19
CA SER A 88 -4.88 19.53 -16.53
C SER A 88 -3.43 20.00 -16.52
N ALA A 89 -2.65 19.60 -17.52
CA ALA A 89 -1.23 19.95 -17.63
C ALA A 89 -0.98 21.48 -17.61
N ASN A 90 -1.88 22.26 -18.20
CA ASN A 90 -1.78 23.73 -18.22
C ASN A 90 -2.43 24.39 -17.00
N GLY A 91 -3.20 23.64 -16.22
CA GLY A 91 -4.00 24.19 -15.12
C GLY A 91 -3.46 23.90 -13.73
N LEU A 92 -2.61 22.90 -13.57
CA LEU A 92 -2.05 22.49 -12.29
C LEU A 92 -0.57 22.18 -12.43
N SER A 93 0.25 22.93 -11.72
CA SER A 93 1.70 22.67 -11.64
C SER A 93 2.23 22.84 -10.23
N CYS A 94 3.27 22.12 -9.90
CA CYS A 94 3.96 22.25 -8.63
C CYS A 94 5.47 22.22 -8.83
N LYS A 95 6.17 23.21 -8.28
CA LYS A 95 7.63 23.30 -8.30
C LYS A 95 8.19 23.05 -6.91
N THR A 96 9.18 22.16 -6.80
CA THR A 96 9.97 22.05 -5.59
C THR A 96 11.17 23.00 -5.61
N THR A 97 11.38 23.69 -4.48
CA THR A 97 12.55 24.55 -4.24
C THR A 97 13.45 23.94 -3.16
N ALA A 98 13.26 22.66 -2.85
CA ALA A 98 13.95 21.95 -1.79
C ALA A 98 15.46 21.84 -2.02
N VAL A 99 16.20 21.69 -0.93
CA VAL A 99 17.66 21.68 -0.89
C VAL A 99 18.25 20.61 -1.84
N GLY A 100 19.32 21.00 -2.53
CA GLY A 100 20.09 20.12 -3.43
C GLY A 100 19.69 20.24 -4.91
N ILE A 101 18.63 20.97 -5.23
CA ILE A 101 18.11 21.08 -6.60
C ILE A 101 18.02 22.54 -7.00
N SER A 102 18.97 23.01 -7.80
CA SER A 102 19.01 24.42 -8.25
C SER A 102 18.21 24.71 -9.52
N SER A 103 17.83 23.69 -10.28
CA SER A 103 17.20 23.87 -11.59
C SER A 103 16.37 22.65 -12.01
N VAL A 104 15.25 22.41 -11.31
CA VAL A 104 14.31 21.36 -11.71
C VAL A 104 13.09 21.98 -12.36
N PRO A 105 12.59 21.44 -13.48
CA PRO A 105 11.33 21.88 -14.07
C PRO A 105 10.17 21.67 -13.07
N ALA A 106 9.15 22.52 -13.15
CA ALA A 106 7.91 22.28 -12.44
C ALA A 106 7.27 20.98 -12.96
N TRP A 107 6.72 20.19 -12.06
CA TRP A 107 5.81 19.11 -12.44
C TRP A 107 4.47 19.71 -12.86
N HIS A 108 3.91 19.22 -13.97
CA HIS A 108 2.56 19.52 -14.40
C HIS A 108 1.68 18.29 -14.27
N TYR A 109 0.39 18.50 -14.05
CA TYR A 109 -0.53 17.38 -13.95
C TYR A 109 -0.46 16.47 -15.19
N GLY A 110 -0.25 15.18 -14.95
CA GLY A 110 -0.08 14.18 -15.98
C GLY A 110 1.36 13.95 -16.45
N ASP A 111 2.31 14.77 -16.01
CA ASP A 111 3.72 14.50 -16.29
C ASP A 111 4.16 13.18 -15.61
N PRO A 112 4.91 12.33 -16.31
CA PRO A 112 5.49 11.15 -15.70
C PRO A 112 6.50 11.56 -14.62
N THR A 113 6.38 10.98 -13.44
CA THR A 113 7.40 11.12 -12.42
C THR A 113 8.55 10.15 -12.76
N GLN A 114 9.73 10.69 -13.10
CA GLN A 114 10.92 9.88 -13.29
C GLN A 114 11.49 9.48 -11.93
N ASP A 115 10.73 8.62 -11.24
CA ASP A 115 11.08 8.18 -9.89
C ASP A 115 12.13 7.06 -9.91
N LEU A 116 12.69 6.78 -8.73
CA LEU A 116 13.73 5.76 -8.53
C LEU A 116 13.15 4.34 -8.42
N GLY A 117 11.86 4.19 -8.66
CA GLY A 117 11.13 2.93 -8.51
C GLY A 117 10.74 2.62 -7.07
N GLY A 118 9.69 1.86 -6.93
CA GLY A 118 9.22 1.28 -5.67
C GLY A 118 9.72 -0.15 -5.51
N THR A 119 8.79 -1.09 -5.37
CA THR A 119 9.09 -2.52 -5.22
C THR A 119 8.46 -3.33 -6.35
N ALA A 120 9.01 -4.48 -6.63
CA ALA A 120 8.33 -5.49 -7.44
C ALA A 120 7.31 -6.24 -6.55
N ARG A 121 6.12 -6.47 -7.06
CA ARG A 121 5.07 -7.21 -6.36
C ARG A 121 5.42 -8.68 -6.21
N THR A 122 6.05 -9.27 -7.22
CA THR A 122 6.52 -10.64 -7.25
C THR A 122 7.71 -10.75 -8.19
N LEU A 123 8.58 -11.69 -7.92
CA LEU A 123 9.69 -12.06 -8.81
C LEU A 123 9.43 -13.41 -9.48
N ASP A 124 8.22 -13.96 -9.41
CA ASP A 124 7.86 -15.21 -10.08
C ASP A 124 8.09 -15.09 -11.58
N GLN A 125 8.81 -16.08 -12.14
CA GLN A 125 9.17 -16.16 -13.55
C GLN A 125 10.02 -14.99 -14.10
N VAL A 126 10.57 -14.18 -13.21
CA VAL A 126 11.51 -13.12 -13.60
C VAL A 126 12.88 -13.72 -13.89
N ASN A 127 13.43 -13.42 -15.08
CA ASN A 127 14.79 -13.77 -15.49
C ASN A 127 15.51 -12.49 -15.94
N GLY A 128 16.25 -11.87 -15.03
CA GLY A 128 16.91 -10.59 -15.26
C GLY A 128 16.14 -9.41 -14.70
N ALA A 129 16.05 -8.31 -15.44
CA ALA A 129 15.35 -7.09 -15.02
C ALA A 129 13.83 -7.30 -14.95
N CYS A 130 13.18 -6.58 -14.05
CA CYS A 130 11.71 -6.50 -13.96
C CYS A 130 11.27 -5.04 -13.75
N ASP A 131 10.05 -4.74 -14.13
CA ASP A 131 9.45 -3.45 -13.88
C ASP A 131 9.16 -3.29 -12.39
N LEU A 132 9.46 -2.11 -11.87
CA LEU A 132 9.15 -1.73 -10.50
C LEU A 132 7.90 -0.86 -10.47
N GLU A 133 7.12 -0.97 -9.40
CA GLU A 133 6.02 -0.04 -9.13
C GLU A 133 6.56 1.39 -8.95
N PRO A 134 5.74 2.45 -9.18
CA PRO A 134 6.15 3.82 -8.95
C PRO A 134 6.63 4.07 -7.52
N GLY A 135 7.66 4.90 -7.37
CA GLY A 135 8.22 5.31 -6.09
C GLY A 135 7.89 6.77 -5.75
N ILE A 136 8.16 7.15 -4.51
CA ILE A 136 7.92 8.52 -4.00
C ILE A 136 9.17 9.40 -4.01
N MET A 137 10.26 8.91 -4.56
CA MET A 137 11.55 9.61 -4.65
C MET A 137 12.02 9.66 -6.10
N SER A 138 12.61 10.77 -6.50
CA SER A 138 13.18 10.94 -7.84
C SER A 138 14.42 11.83 -7.82
N TRP A 139 15.23 11.74 -8.88
CA TRP A 139 16.34 12.68 -9.07
C TRP A 139 15.86 14.11 -9.34
N PHE A 140 14.65 14.28 -9.82
CA PHE A 140 14.03 15.60 -9.99
C PHE A 140 13.41 16.16 -8.71
N GLY A 141 13.49 15.43 -7.61
CA GLY A 141 13.09 15.87 -6.28
C GLY A 141 11.60 15.91 -6.02
N SER A 142 10.80 15.39 -6.95
CA SER A 142 9.36 15.28 -6.78
C SER A 142 8.82 13.97 -7.30
N ALA A 143 7.73 13.49 -6.70
CA ALA A 143 6.95 12.35 -7.14
C ALA A 143 5.47 12.55 -6.78
N VAL A 144 4.59 11.78 -7.40
CA VAL A 144 3.15 11.83 -7.16
C VAL A 144 2.63 10.44 -6.82
N LEU A 145 1.93 10.34 -5.71
CA LEU A 145 1.14 9.17 -5.35
C LEU A 145 -0.31 9.44 -5.76
N ASP A 146 -0.83 8.66 -6.69
CA ASP A 146 -2.23 8.72 -7.13
C ASP A 146 -3.07 7.73 -6.32
N ASP A 147 -3.88 8.27 -5.41
CA ASP A 147 -4.81 7.50 -4.56
C ASP A 147 -6.23 7.45 -5.13
N SER A 148 -6.47 8.02 -6.32
CA SER A 148 -7.82 8.20 -6.89
C SER A 148 -8.58 6.89 -7.10
N LYS A 149 -7.88 5.75 -7.23
CA LYS A 149 -8.47 4.43 -7.49
C LYS A 149 -8.44 3.49 -6.29
N SER A 150 -7.76 3.85 -5.21
CA SER A 150 -7.69 3.01 -4.01
C SER A 150 -9.06 2.87 -3.36
N LEU A 151 -9.37 1.68 -2.86
CA LEU A 151 -10.59 1.44 -2.11
C LEU A 151 -10.56 2.21 -0.78
N LEU A 152 -11.72 2.68 -0.35
CA LEU A 152 -11.88 3.37 0.92
C LEU A 152 -12.08 2.38 2.07
N MET A 153 -11.55 2.69 3.24
CA MET A 153 -11.79 1.92 4.45
C MET A 153 -13.07 2.38 5.11
N THR A 154 -13.91 1.44 5.47
CA THR A 154 -15.16 1.69 6.21
C THR A 154 -14.93 1.62 7.72
N GLU A 155 -15.81 2.21 8.51
CA GLU A 155 -15.70 2.23 9.98
C GLU A 155 -15.69 0.84 10.61
N ASP A 156 -16.33 -0.15 9.98
CA ASP A 156 -16.31 -1.55 10.42
C ASP A 156 -15.03 -2.30 10.01
N GLY A 157 -14.11 -1.63 9.28
CA GLY A 157 -12.80 -2.16 8.87
C GLY A 157 -12.79 -2.92 7.55
N TRP A 158 -13.89 -2.87 6.79
CA TRP A 158 -13.93 -3.36 5.41
C TRP A 158 -13.53 -2.28 4.43
N VAL A 159 -13.64 -2.58 3.13
CA VAL A 159 -13.33 -1.65 2.04
C VAL A 159 -14.54 -1.47 1.13
N THR A 160 -14.65 -0.27 0.54
CA THR A 160 -15.68 0.10 -0.42
C THR A 160 -15.06 0.84 -1.60
N PRO A 161 -15.63 0.71 -2.81
CA PRO A 161 -15.15 1.49 -3.95
C PRO A 161 -15.28 3.00 -3.74
N ARG A 162 -14.34 3.76 -4.32
CA ARG A 162 -14.47 5.22 -4.43
C ARG A 162 -15.56 5.58 -5.44
N LYS A 163 -16.12 6.77 -5.26
CA LYS A 163 -16.92 7.44 -6.28
C LYS A 163 -16.05 7.67 -7.53
N LYS A 164 -16.60 7.37 -8.71
CA LYS A 164 -15.89 7.61 -9.98
C LYS A 164 -15.72 9.10 -10.24
N GLY A 165 -14.61 9.47 -10.87
CA GLY A 165 -14.32 10.85 -11.30
C GLY A 165 -13.71 11.74 -10.22
N VAL A 166 -13.55 11.28 -8.99
CA VAL A 166 -12.80 11.99 -7.95
C VAL A 166 -11.30 11.77 -8.17
N GLN A 167 -10.54 12.86 -8.17
CA GLN A 167 -9.08 12.84 -8.21
C GLN A 167 -8.54 13.10 -6.80
N ASP A 168 -7.53 12.35 -6.38
CA ASP A 168 -6.92 12.41 -5.05
C ASP A 168 -5.43 12.07 -5.17
N LEU A 169 -4.61 13.10 -5.25
CA LEU A 169 -3.18 12.99 -5.51
C LEU A 169 -2.40 13.50 -4.30
N TYR A 170 -1.25 12.89 -4.05
CA TYR A 170 -0.29 13.36 -3.07
C TYR A 170 1.01 13.73 -3.78
N PHE A 171 1.35 15.03 -3.76
CA PHE A 171 2.57 15.55 -4.34
C PHE A 171 3.67 15.58 -3.29
N PHE A 172 4.72 14.79 -3.50
CA PHE A 172 5.92 14.70 -2.67
C PHE A 172 7.02 15.58 -3.28
N GLY A 173 7.35 16.71 -2.68
CA GLY A 173 8.39 17.63 -3.15
C GLY A 173 9.54 17.76 -2.16
N TYR A 174 10.23 16.67 -1.90
CA TYR A 174 11.28 16.57 -0.86
C TYR A 174 12.69 16.87 -1.37
N GLY A 175 12.85 17.17 -2.65
CA GLY A 175 14.19 17.25 -3.23
C GLY A 175 14.92 15.93 -3.04
N TRP A 176 16.16 15.99 -2.58
CA TRP A 176 16.97 14.81 -2.26
C TRP A 176 16.94 14.43 -0.78
N ASN A 177 16.02 14.99 -0.01
CA ASN A 177 15.81 14.58 1.37
C ASN A 177 14.98 13.27 1.44
N PHE A 178 15.51 12.21 0.91
CA PHE A 178 14.85 10.90 0.77
C PHE A 178 14.43 10.30 2.13
N ARG A 179 15.20 10.56 3.20
CA ARG A 179 14.84 10.06 4.53
C ARG A 179 13.59 10.73 5.08
N LEU A 180 13.44 12.04 4.85
CA LEU A 180 12.24 12.76 5.27
C LEU A 180 11.03 12.34 4.42
N ALA A 181 11.22 12.15 3.10
CA ALA A 181 10.19 11.63 2.22
C ALA A 181 9.65 10.28 2.70
N LEU A 182 10.54 9.34 3.05
CA LEU A 182 10.15 8.04 3.59
C LEU A 182 9.47 8.15 4.96
N LYS A 183 9.95 9.02 5.85
CA LYS A 183 9.33 9.25 7.16
C LYS A 183 7.88 9.70 7.01
N ASP A 184 7.65 10.70 6.16
CA ASP A 184 6.31 11.26 5.97
C ASP A 184 5.42 10.30 5.15
N PHE A 185 6.00 9.53 4.22
CA PHE A 185 5.30 8.46 3.54
C PHE A 185 4.79 7.38 4.51
N TYR A 186 5.62 6.91 5.44
CA TYR A 186 5.20 5.93 6.44
C TYR A 186 4.26 6.51 7.50
N HIS A 187 4.28 7.82 7.72
CA HIS A 187 3.25 8.47 8.52
C HIS A 187 1.91 8.49 7.76
N LEU A 188 1.93 8.85 6.49
CA LEU A 188 0.76 8.92 5.61
C LEU A 188 0.14 7.56 5.33
N CYS A 189 0.95 6.58 4.92
CA CYS A 189 0.51 5.27 4.42
C CYS A 189 0.51 4.17 5.49
N GLY A 190 0.95 4.49 6.70
CA GLY A 190 1.08 3.53 7.79
C GLY A 190 2.45 2.82 7.81
N LYS A 191 2.76 2.27 8.96
CA LYS A 191 4.04 1.58 9.19
C LYS A 191 4.04 0.22 8.51
N THR A 192 5.17 -0.15 7.92
CA THR A 192 5.38 -1.52 7.45
C THR A 192 5.32 -2.48 8.66
N PRO A 193 4.46 -3.51 8.63
CA PRO A 193 4.39 -4.48 9.71
C PRO A 193 5.71 -5.26 9.81
N MET A 194 6.14 -5.52 11.04
CA MET A 194 7.31 -6.36 11.26
C MET A 194 6.95 -7.81 10.96
N LEU A 195 7.73 -8.46 10.09
CA LEU A 195 7.55 -9.87 9.81
C LEU A 195 7.81 -10.70 11.08
N PRO A 196 7.00 -11.73 11.35
CA PRO A 196 7.28 -12.65 12.43
C PRO A 196 8.58 -13.42 12.15
N ARG A 197 9.37 -13.68 13.20
CA ARG A 197 10.70 -14.25 13.07
C ARG A 197 10.71 -15.59 12.31
N PHE A 198 9.69 -16.42 12.45
CA PHE A 198 9.61 -17.70 11.76
C PHE A 198 9.57 -17.55 10.23
N ALA A 199 9.01 -16.43 9.72
CA ALA A 199 8.93 -16.15 8.28
C ALA A 199 10.32 -15.95 7.63
N LEU A 200 11.33 -15.59 8.43
CA LEU A 200 12.72 -15.45 7.99
C LEU A 200 13.53 -16.76 8.10
N GLY A 201 12.91 -17.82 8.59
CA GLY A 201 13.55 -19.11 8.72
C GLY A 201 13.42 -19.98 7.47
N ASN A 202 13.80 -21.23 7.59
CA ASN A 202 13.74 -22.19 6.50
C ASN A 202 12.30 -22.73 6.33
N TRP A 203 11.83 -22.77 5.10
CA TRP A 203 10.49 -23.25 4.74
C TRP A 203 10.59 -24.54 3.97
N TRP A 204 9.84 -25.58 4.38
CA TRP A 204 9.59 -26.73 3.54
C TRP A 204 8.32 -26.49 2.72
N SER A 205 8.44 -26.56 1.41
CA SER A 205 7.30 -26.58 0.48
C SER A 205 7.60 -27.51 -0.69
N ARG A 206 6.64 -28.32 -1.08
CA ARG A 206 6.74 -29.20 -2.24
C ARG A 206 5.37 -29.39 -2.88
N TYR A 207 5.32 -29.28 -4.20
CA TYR A 207 4.15 -29.65 -4.99
C TYR A 207 3.95 -31.17 -4.93
N TRP A 208 3.28 -31.64 -3.87
CA TRP A 208 3.14 -33.05 -3.56
C TRP A 208 1.91 -33.33 -2.69
N ARG A 209 1.21 -34.46 -3.00
CA ARG A 209 0.06 -34.92 -2.21
C ARG A 209 0.54 -35.70 -0.99
N TYR A 210 0.48 -35.07 0.17
CA TYR A 210 0.81 -35.71 1.43
C TYR A 210 -0.44 -36.21 2.15
N SER A 211 -0.24 -37.21 3.00
CA SER A 211 -1.12 -37.54 4.12
C SER A 211 -0.50 -37.08 5.42
N GLU A 212 -1.26 -37.03 6.54
CA GLU A 212 -0.70 -36.80 7.89
C GLU A 212 0.50 -37.71 8.14
N ALA A 213 0.35 -39.00 7.87
CA ALA A 213 1.40 -40.02 8.14
C ALA A 213 2.67 -39.75 7.31
N SER A 214 2.53 -39.52 6.00
CA SER A 214 3.68 -39.29 5.11
C SER A 214 4.37 -37.96 5.38
N TYR A 215 3.62 -36.94 5.77
CA TYR A 215 4.19 -35.65 6.12
C TYR A 215 4.96 -35.68 7.45
N MET A 216 4.38 -36.32 8.47
CA MET A 216 5.07 -36.48 9.76
C MET A 216 6.34 -37.31 9.62
N LYS A 217 6.31 -38.39 8.81
CA LYS A 217 7.54 -39.17 8.53
C LYS A 217 8.60 -38.31 7.84
N LEU A 218 8.22 -37.47 6.88
CA LEU A 218 9.16 -36.56 6.22
C LEU A 218 9.81 -35.60 7.25
N MET A 219 9.05 -35.05 8.18
CA MET A 219 9.59 -34.18 9.23
C MET A 219 10.54 -34.93 10.16
N GLU A 220 10.24 -36.19 10.48
CA GLU A 220 11.14 -37.04 11.24
C GLU A 220 12.45 -37.35 10.48
N ASP A 221 12.38 -37.54 9.18
CA ASP A 221 13.57 -37.82 8.38
C ASP A 221 14.46 -36.56 8.30
N PHE A 222 13.87 -35.35 8.19
CA PHE A 222 14.64 -34.11 8.31
C PHE A 222 15.28 -33.90 9.69
N ASP A 223 14.60 -34.28 10.77
CA ASP A 223 15.20 -34.23 12.11
C ASP A 223 16.42 -35.13 12.22
N LYS A 224 16.37 -36.35 11.66
CA LYS A 224 17.52 -37.29 11.65
C LYS A 224 18.73 -36.73 10.90
N GLU A 225 18.46 -35.99 9.81
CA GLU A 225 19.50 -35.35 9.00
C GLU A 225 19.92 -33.98 9.56
N ASN A 226 19.38 -33.56 10.71
CA ASN A 226 19.62 -32.26 11.33
C ASN A 226 19.30 -31.05 10.39
N VAL A 227 18.24 -31.16 9.59
CA VAL A 227 17.75 -30.08 8.73
C VAL A 227 16.61 -29.35 9.43
N PRO A 228 16.84 -28.16 10.00
CA PRO A 228 15.80 -27.42 10.72
C PRO A 228 14.87 -26.68 9.77
N PHE A 229 13.57 -26.67 10.09
CA PHE A 229 12.56 -25.88 9.43
C PHE A 229 11.76 -25.03 10.43
N SER A 230 11.43 -23.80 10.02
CA SER A 230 10.54 -22.91 10.76
C SER A 230 9.10 -22.98 10.28
N VAL A 231 8.90 -23.36 9.02
CA VAL A 231 7.58 -23.43 8.39
C VAL A 231 7.41 -24.75 7.63
N ALA A 232 6.27 -25.39 7.85
CA ALA A 232 5.85 -26.63 7.23
C ALA A 232 4.65 -26.33 6.30
N VAL A 233 4.89 -26.15 5.00
CA VAL A 233 3.83 -25.88 4.02
C VAL A 233 3.16 -27.18 3.58
N ILE A 234 1.85 -27.24 3.70
CA ILE A 234 1.02 -28.32 3.16
C ILE A 234 0.40 -27.79 1.87
N ASP A 235 1.03 -28.07 0.76
CA ASP A 235 0.71 -27.44 -0.52
C ASP A 235 -0.52 -28.05 -1.20
N MET A 236 -0.50 -29.37 -1.46
CA MET A 236 -1.55 -30.04 -2.27
C MET A 236 -2.49 -30.89 -1.44
N ASP A 237 -3.74 -30.88 -1.88
CA ASP A 237 -4.80 -31.85 -1.52
C ASP A 237 -5.07 -31.99 -0.02
N TRP A 238 -4.57 -31.06 0.79
CA TRP A 238 -4.96 -30.97 2.20
C TRP A 238 -6.47 -30.71 2.34
N HIS A 239 -7.06 -30.07 1.32
CA HIS A 239 -8.49 -29.82 1.18
C HIS A 239 -9.14 -30.83 0.23
N ARG A 240 -10.46 -30.84 0.21
CA ARG A 240 -11.24 -31.71 -0.68
C ARG A 240 -11.09 -31.26 -2.14
N VAL A 241 -10.62 -32.18 -2.99
CA VAL A 241 -10.49 -31.97 -4.44
C VAL A 241 -11.15 -33.09 -5.23
N ASP A 242 -11.08 -34.35 -4.75
CA ASP A 242 -11.51 -35.54 -5.48
C ASP A 242 -13.04 -35.75 -5.46
N ASP A 243 -13.74 -35.21 -4.47
CA ASP A 243 -15.15 -35.42 -4.18
C ASP A 243 -15.98 -34.12 -4.18
N VAL A 244 -15.52 -33.13 -4.89
CA VAL A 244 -16.24 -31.86 -5.10
C VAL A 244 -17.13 -32.02 -6.34
N ASP A 245 -18.44 -31.71 -6.19
CA ASP A 245 -19.36 -31.69 -7.33
C ASP A 245 -18.87 -30.69 -8.40
N PRO A 246 -18.69 -31.12 -9.67
CA PRO A 246 -18.17 -30.25 -10.74
C PRO A 246 -18.92 -28.94 -10.94
N LYS A 247 -20.19 -28.86 -10.52
CA LYS A 247 -20.96 -27.61 -10.56
C LYS A 247 -20.36 -26.48 -9.68
N TYR A 248 -19.55 -26.83 -8.67
CA TYR A 248 -18.85 -25.88 -7.81
C TYR A 248 -17.39 -25.62 -8.26
N GLY A 249 -16.97 -26.16 -9.39
CA GLY A 249 -15.62 -26.06 -9.94
C GLY A 249 -14.74 -27.27 -9.65
N SER A 250 -13.43 -27.09 -9.81
CA SER A 250 -12.44 -28.19 -9.67
C SER A 250 -12.14 -28.59 -8.22
N GLY A 251 -12.62 -27.86 -7.23
CA GLY A 251 -12.24 -28.01 -5.84
C GLY A 251 -10.87 -27.43 -5.49
N TRP A 252 -10.08 -26.98 -6.48
CA TRP A 252 -8.72 -26.46 -6.29
C TRP A 252 -8.59 -25.35 -5.26
N THR A 253 -9.57 -24.47 -5.16
CA THR A 253 -9.63 -23.34 -4.22
C THR A 253 -10.46 -23.63 -2.97
N GLY A 254 -10.74 -24.88 -2.66
CA GLY A 254 -11.51 -25.27 -1.49
C GLY A 254 -10.72 -25.15 -0.18
N TYR A 255 -11.44 -24.90 0.94
CA TYR A 255 -10.87 -24.77 2.28
C TYR A 255 -11.42 -25.81 3.27
N SER A 256 -12.07 -26.86 2.79
CA SER A 256 -12.58 -27.96 3.62
C SER A 256 -11.52 -29.07 3.70
N TRP A 257 -11.07 -29.41 4.89
CA TRP A 257 -10.06 -30.44 5.08
C TRP A 257 -10.41 -31.79 4.43
N ASN A 258 -9.44 -32.36 3.76
CA ASN A 258 -9.51 -33.73 3.25
C ASN A 258 -9.31 -34.72 4.39
N LYS A 259 -10.39 -35.15 5.03
CA LYS A 259 -10.38 -36.05 6.18
C LYS A 259 -9.82 -37.45 5.88
N ARG A 260 -9.70 -37.84 4.59
CA ARG A 260 -9.06 -39.10 4.21
C ARG A 260 -7.53 -39.02 4.36
N LEU A 261 -6.95 -37.87 4.05
CA LEU A 261 -5.52 -37.63 4.16
C LEU A 261 -5.13 -37.08 5.53
N PHE A 262 -5.95 -36.24 6.11
CA PHE A 262 -5.78 -35.60 7.41
C PHE A 262 -7.01 -35.83 8.28
N PRO A 263 -7.12 -37.01 8.91
CA PRO A 263 -8.32 -37.39 9.68
C PRO A 263 -8.60 -36.44 10.84
N ASP A 264 -7.56 -35.96 11.50
CA ASP A 264 -7.61 -35.01 12.61
C ASP A 264 -6.62 -33.86 12.39
N PRO A 265 -7.05 -32.81 11.65
CA PRO A 265 -6.16 -31.70 11.33
C PRO A 265 -5.64 -30.93 12.55
N GLU A 266 -6.45 -30.78 13.60
CA GLU A 266 -6.03 -30.06 14.81
C GLU A 266 -4.90 -30.78 15.50
N ARG A 267 -5.00 -32.09 15.68
CA ARG A 267 -3.94 -32.91 16.22
C ARG A 267 -2.69 -32.90 15.34
N PHE A 268 -2.85 -32.96 14.01
CA PHE A 268 -1.74 -32.92 13.06
C PHE A 268 -0.99 -31.56 13.15
N LEU A 269 -1.72 -30.45 13.10
CA LEU A 269 -1.13 -29.12 13.26
C LEU A 269 -0.47 -28.95 14.64
N GLY A 270 -1.09 -29.49 15.69
CA GLY A 270 -0.51 -29.52 17.04
C GLY A 270 0.85 -30.20 17.11
N LYS A 271 1.05 -31.32 16.36
CA LYS A 271 2.34 -31.99 16.26
C LYS A 271 3.40 -31.14 15.58
N LEU A 272 3.06 -30.41 14.51
CA LEU A 272 3.97 -29.50 13.83
C LEU A 272 4.33 -28.30 14.73
N HIS A 273 3.33 -27.72 15.40
CA HIS A 273 3.55 -26.63 16.35
C HIS A 273 4.45 -27.06 17.54
N ALA A 274 4.29 -28.29 18.05
CA ALA A 274 5.14 -28.84 19.11
C ALA A 274 6.62 -28.95 18.68
N ARG A 275 6.89 -29.04 17.38
CA ARG A 275 8.25 -29.02 16.81
C ARG A 275 8.75 -27.55 16.55
N GLY A 276 7.99 -26.53 16.94
CA GLY A 276 8.32 -25.13 16.71
C GLY A 276 8.01 -24.61 15.30
N MET A 277 7.40 -25.42 14.44
CA MET A 277 7.01 -25.02 13.07
C MET A 277 5.69 -24.25 13.05
N LYS A 278 5.50 -23.45 12.01
CA LYS A 278 4.25 -22.74 11.69
C LYS A 278 3.69 -23.28 10.37
#